data_b39c5108da27395e35a275ae3e47c37c
#
_entry.id   b39c5108da27395e35a275ae3e47c37c
#
_cell.length_a   1.000
_cell.length_b   1.000
_cell.length_c   1.000
_cell.angle_alpha   90.00
_cell.angle_beta   90.00
_cell.angle_gamma   90.00
#
_symmetry.space_group_name_H-M   'P 1'
#
loop_
_entity.id
_entity.type
_entity.pdbx_description
1 polymer ?
#
loop_
_entity_poly.entity_id
_entity_poly.type
_entity_poly.pdbx_seq_one_letter_code
_entity_poly.pdbx_strand_id
1 'polypeptide(L)'
;MLTVKNLNIFYGRKQIIENASFSIKPGEIVSLIGPNGAGKTTIMKTLLGLTKFTGSITFNNQPITANNHKALQNVGALIENPAIYPFLSGKDNLSLYSTDKGEVAELITKLQMNSYIQRQAKSYSIGMKQKLGIALALLNHPQFVILDEPMNGLDIETTILIRKIIHEYAHKGTAFLISSHVLSELQKVMTSVIILNQGHIIMDVPVSQFQERDSQQYRLVTTDNQTAIKLLTANSITVIPTSTGLIVNKDALSQIQQILFKNQVWLRELVPNVPSFEKKIITVLKERRENSNGK
;
A
#
# COMPACT_ATOMS: atom_id res chain seq x y z
N MET A 1 18.63 -4.81 4.69
CA MET A 1 18.35 -3.70 3.82
C MET A 1 17.92 -2.45 4.59
N LEU A 2 16.66 -2.04 4.73
CA LEU A 2 16.27 -0.95 5.63
C LEU A 2 15.87 -1.52 6.99
N THR A 3 16.38 -0.93 8.07
CA THR A 3 15.97 -1.25 9.44
C THR A 3 15.77 0.04 10.22
N VAL A 4 14.61 0.15 10.87
CA VAL A 4 14.22 1.28 11.71
C VAL A 4 13.96 0.74 13.11
N LYS A 5 14.56 1.36 14.14
CA LYS A 5 14.39 0.94 15.53
C LYS A 5 14.11 2.14 16.43
N ASN A 6 13.06 2.05 17.21
CA ASN A 6 12.66 3.01 18.24
C ASN A 6 12.62 4.46 17.71
N LEU A 7 12.11 4.64 16.49
CA LEU A 7 12.08 5.93 15.82
C LEU A 7 11.05 6.84 16.49
N ASN A 8 11.54 8.02 16.94
CA ASN A 8 10.68 9.09 17.43
C ASN A 8 10.96 10.37 16.62
N ILE A 9 9.91 11.05 16.21
CA ILE A 9 9.99 12.27 15.39
C ILE A 9 9.16 13.37 16.04
N PHE A 10 9.75 14.57 16.11
CA PHE A 10 9.13 15.74 16.72
C PHE A 10 9.14 16.93 15.76
N TYR A 11 8.03 17.67 15.73
CA TYR A 11 7.96 19.03 15.18
C TYR A 11 7.76 20.02 16.32
N GLY A 12 8.82 20.74 16.67
CA GLY A 12 8.86 21.54 17.88
C GLY A 12 8.66 20.66 19.12
N ARG A 13 7.60 20.94 19.89
CA ARG A 13 7.23 20.14 21.07
C ARG A 13 6.26 19.01 20.78
N LYS A 14 5.69 18.96 19.57
CA LYS A 14 4.70 17.95 19.20
C LYS A 14 5.39 16.69 18.69
N GLN A 15 5.18 15.57 19.35
CA GLN A 15 5.58 14.26 18.86
C GLN A 15 4.64 13.82 17.73
N ILE A 16 5.21 13.46 16.60
CA ILE A 16 4.49 13.01 15.41
C ILE A 16 4.56 11.50 15.27
N ILE A 17 5.71 10.92 15.55
CA ILE A 17 5.93 9.48 15.53
C ILE A 17 6.52 9.05 16.87
N GLU A 18 6.00 7.98 17.42
CA GLU A 18 6.42 7.43 18.68
C GLU A 18 6.83 5.96 18.54
N ASN A 19 8.09 5.69 18.90
CA ASN A 19 8.69 4.37 19.04
C ASN A 19 8.43 3.42 17.84
N ALA A 20 8.47 3.96 16.60
CA ALA A 20 8.24 3.17 15.41
C ALA A 20 9.44 2.25 15.12
N SER A 21 9.17 0.97 14.91
CA SER A 21 10.18 -0.03 14.55
C SER A 21 9.65 -0.93 13.45
N PHE A 22 10.40 -1.09 12.36
CA PHE A 22 10.05 -1.95 11.22
C PHE A 22 11.28 -2.22 10.36
N SER A 23 11.15 -3.16 9.43
CA SER A 23 12.20 -3.46 8.46
C SER A 23 11.63 -3.72 7.08
N ILE A 24 12.44 -3.43 6.03
CA ILE A 24 12.09 -3.69 4.63
C ILE A 24 13.22 -4.50 4.00
N LYS A 25 12.87 -5.63 3.38
CA LYS A 25 13.80 -6.55 2.72
C LYS A 25 13.95 -6.24 1.24
N PRO A 26 15.02 -6.72 0.58
CA PRO A 26 15.15 -6.62 -0.88
C PRO A 26 13.94 -7.24 -1.60
N GLY A 27 13.44 -6.56 -2.64
CA GLY A 27 12.30 -7.01 -3.43
C GLY A 27 10.93 -6.89 -2.75
N GLU A 28 10.88 -6.42 -1.51
CA GLU A 28 9.64 -6.26 -0.77
C GLU A 28 8.93 -4.95 -1.17
N ILE A 29 7.62 -5.02 -1.36
CA ILE A 29 6.77 -3.86 -1.61
C ILE A 29 5.93 -3.63 -0.36
N VAL A 30 6.35 -2.69 0.47
CA VAL A 30 5.70 -2.36 1.74
C VAL A 30 4.76 -1.18 1.54
N SER A 31 3.50 -1.37 1.90
CA SER A 31 2.50 -0.30 1.89
C SER A 31 2.39 0.35 3.28
N LEU A 32 2.62 1.66 3.34
CA LEU A 32 2.44 2.45 4.55
C LEU A 32 1.05 3.09 4.54
N ILE A 33 0.14 2.53 5.33
CA ILE A 33 -1.28 2.89 5.35
C ILE A 33 -1.61 3.61 6.66
N GLY A 34 -2.52 4.57 6.59
CA GLY A 34 -3.03 5.27 7.76
C GLY A 34 -3.85 6.50 7.37
N PRO A 35 -4.63 7.07 8.30
CA PRO A 35 -5.41 8.27 8.03
C PRO A 35 -4.52 9.48 7.69
N ASN A 36 -5.13 10.54 7.15
CA ASN A 36 -4.42 11.79 6.94
C ASN A 36 -3.93 12.34 8.29
N GLY A 37 -2.68 12.84 8.30
CA GLY A 37 -2.03 13.30 9.52
C GLY A 37 -1.47 12.19 10.44
N ALA A 38 -1.56 10.91 10.08
CA ALA A 38 -0.98 9.82 10.89
C ALA A 38 0.56 9.86 10.96
N GLY A 39 1.23 10.56 10.03
CA GLY A 39 2.69 10.69 10.00
C GLY A 39 3.38 9.93 8.85
N LYS A 40 2.63 9.44 7.85
CA LYS A 40 3.20 8.68 6.71
C LYS A 40 4.32 9.43 5.99
N THR A 41 4.03 10.62 5.46
CA THR A 41 5.01 11.49 4.78
C THR A 41 6.15 11.88 5.72
N THR A 42 5.88 12.05 7.01
CA THR A 42 6.91 12.35 8.03
C THR A 42 7.90 11.20 8.15
N ILE A 43 7.43 9.94 8.26
CA ILE A 43 8.30 8.76 8.24
C ILE A 43 9.12 8.74 6.95
N MET A 44 8.49 8.90 5.78
CA MET A 44 9.18 8.86 4.49
C MET A 44 10.28 9.94 4.38
N LYS A 45 10.00 11.17 4.79
CA LYS A 45 11.00 12.25 4.85
C LYS A 45 12.14 11.94 5.82
N THR A 46 11.83 11.32 6.95
CA THR A 46 12.84 10.93 7.95
C THR A 46 13.77 9.84 7.44
N LEU A 47 13.24 8.86 6.69
CA LEU A 47 14.06 7.82 6.05
C LEU A 47 15.06 8.39 5.04
N LEU A 48 14.80 9.58 4.49
CA LEU A 48 15.70 10.32 3.61
C LEU A 48 16.62 11.29 4.37
N GLY A 49 16.62 11.26 5.72
CA GLY A 49 17.42 12.16 6.53
C GLY A 49 16.98 13.63 6.49
N LEU A 50 15.76 13.91 6.02
CA LEU A 50 15.24 15.28 5.86
C LEU A 50 14.64 15.87 7.14
N THR A 51 14.53 15.07 8.21
CA THR A 51 14.00 15.52 9.51
C THR A 51 14.88 15.02 10.64
N LYS A 52 14.87 15.74 11.78
CA LYS A 52 15.51 15.29 13.01
C LYS A 52 14.68 14.18 13.65
N PHE A 53 15.37 13.20 14.22
CA PHE A 53 14.74 12.07 14.90
C PHE A 53 15.64 11.53 16.03
N THR A 54 15.06 10.70 16.90
CA THR A 54 15.79 9.82 17.83
C THR A 54 15.49 8.36 17.50
N GLY A 55 16.32 7.45 17.98
CA GLY A 55 16.31 6.05 17.55
C GLY A 55 17.37 5.80 16.49
N SER A 56 17.20 4.76 15.66
CA SER A 56 18.18 4.43 14.63
C SER A 56 17.51 4.03 13.31
N ILE A 57 18.11 4.50 12.21
CA ILE A 57 17.76 4.11 10.84
C ILE A 57 19.04 3.64 10.17
N THR A 58 19.02 2.44 9.62
CA THR A 58 20.13 1.90 8.84
C THR A 58 19.64 1.39 7.49
N PHE A 59 20.41 1.66 6.44
CA PHE A 59 20.22 1.10 5.12
C PHE A 59 21.50 0.36 4.69
N ASN A 60 21.37 -0.94 4.39
CA ASN A 60 22.52 -1.83 4.12
C ASN A 60 23.62 -1.74 5.21
N ASN A 61 23.21 -1.75 6.48
CA ASN A 61 24.04 -1.62 7.66
C ASN A 61 24.78 -0.26 7.80
N GLN A 62 24.47 0.71 6.94
CA GLN A 62 25.00 2.07 7.06
C GLN A 62 23.97 2.99 7.72
N PRO A 63 24.35 3.79 8.72
CA PRO A 63 23.42 4.67 9.39
C PRO A 63 22.99 5.83 8.49
N ILE A 64 21.70 6.14 8.54
CA ILE A 64 21.11 7.36 7.97
C ILE A 64 20.94 8.36 9.11
N THR A 65 21.47 9.56 8.93
CA THR A 65 21.30 10.67 9.89
C THR A 65 21.05 11.96 9.13
N ALA A 66 20.62 13.02 9.82
CA ALA A 66 20.42 14.33 9.20
C ALA A 66 21.69 14.91 8.54
N ASN A 67 22.87 14.42 8.93
CA ASN A 67 24.18 14.93 8.44
C ASN A 67 24.94 13.90 7.59
N ASN A 68 24.45 12.68 7.44
CA ASN A 68 25.10 11.62 6.65
C ASN A 68 24.10 10.94 5.72
N HIS A 69 24.21 11.29 4.45
CA HIS A 69 23.35 10.78 3.36
C HIS A 69 24.06 9.77 2.45
N LYS A 70 25.27 9.29 2.83
CA LYS A 70 26.01 8.32 2.00
C LYS A 70 25.23 7.04 1.76
N ALA A 71 24.48 6.57 2.75
CA ALA A 71 23.61 5.40 2.63
C ALA A 71 22.49 5.59 1.58
N LEU A 72 22.15 6.83 1.23
CA LEU A 72 21.02 7.15 0.34
C LEU A 72 21.40 7.18 -1.15
N GLN A 73 22.65 6.93 -1.54
CA GLN A 73 23.11 6.99 -2.94
C GLN A 73 22.31 6.02 -3.86
N ASN A 74 21.83 4.89 -3.30
CA ASN A 74 21.03 3.89 -4.02
C ASN A 74 19.55 3.92 -3.60
N VAL A 75 19.06 5.09 -3.18
CA VAL A 75 17.67 5.30 -2.77
C VAL A 75 17.02 6.31 -3.70
N GLY A 76 15.95 5.89 -4.37
CA GLY A 76 15.10 6.80 -5.14
C GLY A 76 13.90 7.25 -4.33
N ALA A 77 13.41 8.47 -4.60
CA ALA A 77 12.24 8.97 -3.87
C ALA A 77 11.36 9.90 -4.71
N LEU A 78 10.06 9.75 -4.50
CA LEU A 78 9.04 10.70 -4.94
C LEU A 78 8.15 10.99 -3.72
N ILE A 79 8.32 12.18 -3.13
CA ILE A 79 7.56 12.60 -1.93
C ILE A 79 6.79 13.87 -2.25
N GLU A 80 5.49 13.87 -1.96
CA GLU A 80 4.55 14.96 -2.20
C GLU A 80 4.46 15.31 -3.71
N ASN A 81 5.30 16.21 -4.20
CA ASN A 81 5.32 16.63 -5.59
C ASN A 81 6.62 16.21 -6.28
N PRO A 82 6.59 15.85 -7.57
CA PRO A 82 7.79 15.58 -8.33
C PRO A 82 8.77 16.76 -8.31
N ALA A 83 10.01 16.52 -7.87
CA ALA A 83 11.07 17.52 -7.85
C ALA A 83 11.64 17.71 -9.27
N ILE A 84 10.90 18.43 -10.11
CA ILE A 84 11.23 18.69 -11.52
C ILE A 84 11.50 20.17 -11.77
N TYR A 85 12.41 20.46 -12.69
CA TYR A 85 12.66 21.81 -13.19
C TYR A 85 11.66 22.12 -14.30
N PRO A 86 10.68 23.02 -14.10
CA PRO A 86 9.58 23.21 -15.04
C PRO A 86 10.00 23.84 -16.37
N PHE A 87 11.13 24.54 -16.41
CA PHE A 87 11.71 25.17 -17.60
C PHE A 87 12.56 24.23 -18.45
N LEU A 88 12.96 23.08 -17.94
CA LEU A 88 13.65 22.02 -18.68
C LEU A 88 12.66 21.09 -19.36
N SER A 89 13.10 20.38 -20.40
CA SER A 89 12.34 19.26 -20.94
C SER A 89 12.33 18.08 -19.95
N GLY A 90 11.40 17.13 -20.11
CA GLY A 90 11.43 15.92 -19.31
C GLY A 90 12.72 15.14 -19.47
N LYS A 91 13.27 15.08 -20.70
CA LYS A 91 14.55 14.43 -20.98
C LYS A 91 15.72 15.12 -20.26
N ASP A 92 15.76 16.45 -20.28
CA ASP A 92 16.81 17.19 -19.59
C ASP A 92 16.72 17.01 -18.08
N ASN A 93 15.51 16.99 -17.51
CA ASN A 93 15.30 16.66 -16.10
C ASN A 93 15.92 15.29 -15.72
N LEU A 94 15.70 14.25 -16.54
CA LEU A 94 16.31 12.92 -16.30
C LEU A 94 17.84 12.97 -16.45
N SER A 95 18.34 13.68 -17.45
CA SER A 95 19.78 13.79 -17.73
C SER A 95 20.58 14.56 -16.68
N LEU A 96 19.93 15.31 -15.79
CA LEU A 96 20.58 15.94 -14.63
C LEU A 96 21.03 14.90 -13.58
N TYR A 97 20.36 13.75 -13.51
CA TYR A 97 20.56 12.75 -12.45
C TYR A 97 21.16 11.43 -12.94
N SER A 98 21.19 11.19 -14.24
CA SER A 98 21.87 10.03 -14.85
C SER A 98 22.62 10.42 -16.10
N THR A 99 23.85 9.91 -16.22
CA THR A 99 24.69 10.02 -17.42
C THR A 99 24.50 8.83 -18.36
N ASP A 100 23.81 7.77 -17.93
CA ASP A 100 23.49 6.61 -18.74
C ASP A 100 22.29 6.92 -19.66
N LYS A 101 22.63 7.23 -20.92
CA LYS A 101 21.63 7.53 -21.96
C LYS A 101 20.73 6.30 -22.29
N GLY A 102 21.26 5.09 -22.11
CA GLY A 102 20.53 3.85 -22.33
C GLY A 102 19.43 3.67 -21.28
N GLU A 103 19.77 3.80 -20.00
CA GLU A 103 18.80 3.76 -18.90
C GLU A 103 17.71 4.83 -19.04
N VAL A 104 18.11 6.07 -19.35
CA VAL A 104 17.16 7.18 -19.58
C VAL A 104 16.19 6.85 -20.71
N ALA A 105 16.67 6.33 -21.84
CA ALA A 105 15.83 5.94 -22.97
C ALA A 105 14.87 4.78 -22.63
N GLU A 106 15.36 3.81 -21.87
CA GLU A 106 14.57 2.68 -21.39
C GLU A 106 13.43 3.15 -20.50
N LEU A 107 13.70 4.01 -19.50
CA LEU A 107 12.68 4.56 -18.60
C LEU A 107 11.64 5.40 -19.33
N ILE A 108 12.07 6.24 -20.30
CA ILE A 108 11.17 7.02 -21.15
C ILE A 108 10.20 6.09 -21.89
N THR A 109 10.70 5.00 -22.44
CA THR A 109 9.89 4.03 -23.18
C THR A 109 8.96 3.23 -22.25
N LYS A 110 9.48 2.73 -21.14
CA LYS A 110 8.70 1.98 -20.14
C LYS A 110 7.55 2.80 -19.58
N LEU A 111 7.76 4.08 -19.29
CA LEU A 111 6.74 4.98 -18.78
C LEU A 111 5.89 5.64 -19.88
N GLN A 112 6.09 5.23 -21.15
CA GLN A 112 5.33 5.75 -22.30
C GLN A 112 5.38 7.28 -22.41
N MET A 113 6.57 7.85 -22.26
CA MET A 113 6.77 9.30 -22.28
C MET A 113 7.29 9.83 -23.64
N ASN A 114 7.55 8.95 -24.64
CA ASN A 114 8.19 9.29 -25.91
C ASN A 114 7.55 10.48 -26.64
N SER A 115 6.22 10.59 -26.62
CA SER A 115 5.47 11.61 -27.38
C SER A 115 5.61 13.03 -26.81
N TYR A 116 6.06 13.18 -25.54
CA TYR A 116 6.10 14.50 -24.92
C TYR A 116 7.39 14.79 -24.14
N ILE A 117 8.31 13.84 -24.04
CA ILE A 117 9.51 13.96 -23.19
C ILE A 117 10.43 15.12 -23.57
N GLN A 118 10.38 15.58 -24.83
CA GLN A 118 11.16 16.73 -25.33
C GLN A 118 10.50 18.08 -25.00
N ARG A 119 9.23 18.10 -24.56
CA ARG A 119 8.53 19.32 -24.19
C ARG A 119 8.97 19.80 -22.82
N GLN A 120 8.87 21.12 -22.56
CA GLN A 120 9.13 21.67 -21.24
C GLN A 120 8.15 21.13 -20.20
N ALA A 121 8.66 20.73 -19.04
CA ALA A 121 7.89 20.10 -17.98
C ALA A 121 6.79 21.00 -17.38
N LYS A 122 6.89 22.34 -17.56
CA LYS A 122 5.82 23.28 -17.19
C LYS A 122 4.49 22.98 -17.90
N SER A 123 4.56 22.43 -19.14
CA SER A 123 3.39 22.11 -19.96
C SER A 123 2.80 20.72 -19.68
N TYR A 124 3.38 19.97 -18.75
CA TYR A 124 2.93 18.63 -18.43
C TYR A 124 1.66 18.64 -17.59
N SER A 125 0.74 17.70 -17.90
CA SER A 125 -0.38 17.39 -17.03
C SER A 125 0.12 16.79 -15.69
N ILE A 126 -0.78 16.66 -14.71
CA ILE A 126 -0.45 16.03 -13.43
C ILE A 126 0.12 14.62 -13.64
N GLY A 127 -0.55 13.80 -14.44
CA GLY A 127 -0.09 12.45 -14.75
C GLY A 127 1.25 12.39 -15.48
N MET A 128 1.52 13.31 -16.41
CA MET A 128 2.83 13.43 -17.07
C MET A 128 3.94 13.82 -16.10
N LYS A 129 3.68 14.73 -15.16
CA LYS A 129 4.61 15.09 -14.09
C LYS A 129 4.86 13.93 -13.15
N GLN A 130 3.81 13.19 -12.81
CA GLN A 130 3.91 12.02 -11.93
C GLN A 130 4.78 10.93 -12.57
N LYS A 131 4.56 10.61 -13.87
CA LYS A 131 5.41 9.68 -14.63
C LYS A 131 6.88 10.11 -14.62
N LEU A 132 7.15 11.41 -14.84
CA LEU A 132 8.52 11.95 -14.80
C LEU A 132 9.13 11.84 -13.39
N GLY A 133 8.36 12.12 -12.33
CA GLY A 133 8.80 11.95 -10.93
C GLY A 133 9.13 10.51 -10.58
N ILE A 134 8.31 9.56 -11.05
CA ILE A 134 8.57 8.12 -10.87
C ILE A 134 9.81 7.70 -11.67
N ALA A 135 10.00 8.22 -12.91
CA ALA A 135 11.22 7.99 -13.68
C ALA A 135 12.46 8.45 -12.92
N LEU A 136 12.43 9.67 -12.35
CA LEU A 136 13.52 10.20 -11.52
C LEU A 136 13.81 9.32 -10.30
N ALA A 137 12.79 8.80 -9.65
CA ALA A 137 12.96 7.90 -8.51
C ALA A 137 13.52 6.52 -8.89
N LEU A 138 13.40 6.11 -10.14
CA LEU A 138 13.89 4.81 -10.65
C LEU A 138 15.24 4.89 -11.33
N LEU A 139 15.81 6.08 -11.53
CA LEU A 139 17.14 6.26 -12.14
C LEU A 139 18.26 5.64 -11.29
N ASN A 140 19.34 5.24 -11.97
CA ASN A 140 20.56 4.69 -11.38
C ASN A 140 20.32 3.36 -10.61
N HIS A 141 19.36 2.57 -11.05
CA HIS A 141 19.05 1.23 -10.50
C HIS A 141 18.95 1.20 -8.97
N PRO A 142 18.01 1.97 -8.37
CA PRO A 142 17.93 2.09 -6.92
C PRO A 142 17.63 0.74 -6.27
N GLN A 143 18.24 0.51 -5.11
CA GLN A 143 17.95 -0.67 -4.29
C GLN A 143 16.70 -0.48 -3.42
N PHE A 144 16.35 0.78 -3.13
CA PHE A 144 15.17 1.13 -2.36
C PHE A 144 14.50 2.37 -2.96
N VAL A 145 13.18 2.35 -3.06
CA VAL A 145 12.39 3.45 -3.62
C VAL A 145 11.25 3.80 -2.67
N ILE A 146 11.12 5.10 -2.38
CA ILE A 146 10.04 5.65 -1.56
C ILE A 146 9.09 6.42 -2.48
N LEU A 147 7.81 6.04 -2.50
CA LEU A 147 6.78 6.68 -3.31
C LEU A 147 5.62 7.14 -2.43
N ASP A 148 5.46 8.45 -2.29
CA ASP A 148 4.34 9.04 -1.58
C ASP A 148 3.21 9.36 -2.57
N GLU A 149 2.09 8.64 -2.46
CA GLU A 149 0.90 8.78 -3.30
C GLU A 149 1.17 8.68 -4.82
N PRO A 150 1.96 7.68 -5.32
CA PRO A 150 2.43 7.67 -6.71
C PRO A 150 1.31 7.53 -7.75
N MET A 151 0.14 7.04 -7.35
CA MET A 151 -1.00 6.78 -8.24
C MET A 151 -2.07 7.89 -8.17
N ASN A 152 -1.84 8.94 -7.37
CA ASN A 152 -2.81 10.01 -7.20
C ASN A 152 -2.97 10.85 -8.48
N GLY A 153 -4.23 11.06 -8.91
CA GLY A 153 -4.56 11.85 -10.09
C GLY A 153 -4.19 11.21 -11.43
N LEU A 154 -3.90 9.90 -11.45
CA LEU A 154 -3.65 9.13 -12.66
C LEU A 154 -4.92 8.48 -13.19
N ASP A 155 -4.98 8.30 -14.51
CA ASP A 155 -5.98 7.45 -15.15
C ASP A 155 -5.70 5.95 -14.89
N ILE A 156 -6.68 5.12 -15.21
CA ILE A 156 -6.62 3.67 -14.97
C ILE A 156 -5.45 3.03 -15.72
N GLU A 157 -5.21 3.41 -16.97
CA GLU A 157 -4.15 2.82 -17.81
C GLU A 157 -2.77 3.15 -17.25
N THR A 158 -2.56 4.40 -16.86
CA THR A 158 -1.31 4.85 -16.22
C THR A 158 -1.11 4.16 -14.86
N THR A 159 -2.16 4.00 -14.07
CA THR A 159 -2.09 3.27 -12.79
C THR A 159 -1.66 1.81 -13.00
N ILE A 160 -2.23 1.12 -13.99
CA ILE A 160 -1.83 -0.26 -14.35
C ILE A 160 -0.37 -0.31 -14.78
N LEU A 161 0.08 0.65 -15.61
CA LEU A 161 1.47 0.75 -16.05
C LEU A 161 2.42 0.91 -14.86
N ILE A 162 2.15 1.85 -13.95
CA ILE A 162 3.00 2.09 -12.77
C ILE A 162 3.09 0.83 -11.89
N ARG A 163 1.97 0.15 -11.64
CA ARG A 163 1.96 -1.11 -10.88
C ARG A 163 2.86 -2.16 -11.53
N LYS A 164 2.78 -2.32 -12.86
CA LYS A 164 3.62 -3.27 -13.61
C LYS A 164 5.10 -2.94 -13.45
N ILE A 165 5.46 -1.67 -13.52
CA ILE A 165 6.85 -1.21 -13.35
C ILE A 165 7.33 -1.48 -11.91
N ILE A 166 6.54 -1.18 -10.90
CA ILE A 166 6.88 -1.47 -9.49
C ILE A 166 7.15 -2.96 -9.31
N HIS A 167 6.29 -3.84 -9.83
CA HIS A 167 6.51 -5.29 -9.77
C HIS A 167 7.79 -5.71 -10.51
N GLU A 168 8.05 -5.18 -11.70
CA GLU A 168 9.26 -5.51 -12.47
C GLU A 168 10.54 -5.17 -11.66
N TYR A 169 10.59 -3.97 -11.07
CA TYR A 169 11.74 -3.56 -10.26
C TYR A 169 11.86 -4.36 -8.97
N ALA A 170 10.74 -4.66 -8.30
CA ALA A 170 10.73 -5.49 -7.11
C ALA A 170 11.25 -6.91 -7.38
N HIS A 171 10.86 -7.51 -8.51
CA HIS A 171 11.41 -8.81 -8.94
C HIS A 171 12.93 -8.78 -9.21
N LYS A 172 13.47 -7.63 -9.57
CA LYS A 172 14.92 -7.40 -9.72
C LYS A 172 15.62 -7.11 -8.38
N GLY A 173 14.90 -7.08 -7.28
CA GLY A 173 15.43 -6.89 -5.93
C GLY A 173 15.29 -5.47 -5.36
N THR A 174 14.76 -4.51 -6.11
CA THR A 174 14.44 -3.17 -5.59
C THR A 174 13.33 -3.28 -4.55
N ALA A 175 13.54 -2.75 -3.35
CA ALA A 175 12.50 -2.66 -2.34
C ALA A 175 11.71 -1.35 -2.50
N PHE A 176 10.45 -1.37 -2.09
CA PHE A 176 9.56 -0.21 -2.15
C PHE A 176 8.90 0.08 -0.81
N LEU A 177 8.78 1.37 -0.48
CA LEU A 177 7.86 1.88 0.55
C LEU A 177 6.88 2.81 -0.15
N ILE A 178 5.60 2.44 -0.17
CA ILE A 178 4.57 3.16 -0.92
C ILE A 178 3.45 3.58 0.01
N SER A 179 3.09 4.87 0.02
CA SER A 179 1.82 5.32 0.60
C SER A 179 0.75 5.44 -0.48
N SER A 180 -0.50 5.22 -0.13
CA SER A 180 -1.66 5.66 -0.92
C SER A 180 -2.91 5.70 -0.06
N HIS A 181 -3.83 6.57 -0.42
CA HIS A 181 -5.20 6.55 0.09
C HIS A 181 -6.12 5.66 -0.78
N VAL A 182 -5.69 5.23 -1.97
CA VAL A 182 -6.42 4.29 -2.85
C VAL A 182 -5.99 2.87 -2.52
N LEU A 183 -6.58 2.30 -1.46
CA LEU A 183 -6.19 1.00 -0.91
C LEU A 183 -6.36 -0.15 -1.90
N SER A 184 -7.38 -0.10 -2.76
CA SER A 184 -7.64 -1.11 -3.79
C SER A 184 -6.50 -1.22 -4.82
N GLU A 185 -5.80 -0.14 -5.10
CA GLU A 185 -4.66 -0.15 -6.02
C GLU A 185 -3.38 -0.65 -5.33
N LEU A 186 -3.17 -0.26 -4.05
CA LEU A 186 -2.05 -0.79 -3.27
C LEU A 186 -2.13 -2.30 -3.07
N GLN A 187 -3.33 -2.82 -2.77
CA GLN A 187 -3.55 -4.25 -2.56
C GLN A 187 -3.07 -5.13 -3.73
N LYS A 188 -3.06 -4.57 -4.95
CA LYS A 188 -2.64 -5.29 -6.15
C LYS A 188 -1.12 -5.38 -6.33
N VAL A 189 -0.34 -4.62 -5.55
CA VAL A 189 1.13 -4.59 -5.69
C VAL A 189 1.89 -4.94 -4.41
N MET A 190 1.32 -4.67 -3.24
CA MET A 190 2.03 -4.84 -1.97
C MET A 190 2.27 -6.29 -1.59
N THR A 191 3.39 -6.54 -0.95
CA THR A 191 3.74 -7.82 -0.31
C THR A 191 3.55 -7.77 1.21
N SER A 192 3.70 -6.58 1.80
CA SER A 192 3.55 -6.34 3.23
C SER A 192 2.83 -5.03 3.49
N VAL A 193 2.22 -4.91 4.66
CA VAL A 193 1.49 -3.73 5.09
C VAL A 193 1.95 -3.27 6.46
N ILE A 194 2.23 -1.97 6.57
CA ILE A 194 2.43 -1.26 7.83
C ILE A 194 1.24 -0.32 8.02
N ILE A 195 0.50 -0.49 9.11
CA ILE A 195 -0.61 0.41 9.45
C ILE A 195 -0.15 1.38 10.53
N LEU A 196 -0.24 2.67 10.20
CA LEU A 196 0.13 3.78 11.07
C LEU A 196 -1.13 4.51 11.54
N ASN A 197 -1.26 4.71 12.84
CA ASN A 197 -2.35 5.50 13.43
C ASN A 197 -1.82 6.39 14.55
N GLN A 198 -2.12 7.69 14.49
CA GLN A 198 -1.74 8.67 15.53
C GLN A 198 -0.24 8.57 15.94
N GLY A 199 0.64 8.39 14.96
CA GLY A 199 2.08 8.31 15.18
C GLY A 199 2.62 6.95 15.61
N HIS A 200 1.76 5.94 15.81
CA HIS A 200 2.17 4.59 16.21
C HIS A 200 1.98 3.58 15.08
N ILE A 201 2.93 2.68 14.91
CA ILE A 201 2.74 1.47 14.10
C ILE A 201 1.83 0.52 14.87
N ILE A 202 0.64 0.27 14.35
CA ILE A 202 -0.34 -0.64 14.97
C ILE A 202 -0.33 -2.04 14.36
N MET A 203 0.26 -2.16 13.18
CA MET A 203 0.43 -3.44 12.49
C MET A 203 1.60 -3.37 11.50
N ASP A 204 2.38 -4.45 11.43
CA ASP A 204 3.45 -4.69 10.45
C ASP A 204 3.45 -6.19 10.12
N VAL A 205 2.83 -6.55 9.00
CA VAL A 205 2.62 -7.96 8.62
C VAL A 205 2.67 -8.17 7.10
N PRO A 206 3.06 -9.36 6.63
CA PRO A 206 2.84 -9.78 5.24
C PRO A 206 1.35 -9.74 4.87
N VAL A 207 1.06 -9.41 3.61
CA VAL A 207 -0.33 -9.35 3.09
C VAL A 207 -1.04 -10.71 3.21
N SER A 208 -0.32 -11.82 3.04
CA SER A 208 -0.86 -13.17 3.24
C SER A 208 -1.46 -13.33 4.64
N GLN A 209 -0.73 -12.97 5.69
CA GLN A 209 -1.22 -13.03 7.06
C GLN A 209 -2.38 -12.06 7.34
N PHE A 210 -2.39 -10.91 6.67
CA PHE A 210 -3.49 -9.97 6.78
C PHE A 210 -4.77 -10.48 6.10
N GLN A 211 -4.64 -11.28 5.04
CA GLN A 211 -5.77 -11.88 4.31
C GLN A 211 -6.30 -13.17 4.96
N GLU A 212 -5.42 -14.01 5.52
CA GLU A 212 -5.77 -15.33 6.08
C GLU A 212 -6.68 -15.29 7.31
N ARG A 213 -6.83 -14.15 7.97
CA ARG A 213 -7.58 -14.08 9.24
C ARG A 213 -9.09 -14.33 9.16
N ASP A 214 -9.69 -14.63 7.95
CA ASP A 214 -11.15 -14.60 7.88
C ASP A 214 -11.88 -15.51 6.87
N SER A 215 -11.51 -16.73 6.68
CA SER A 215 -12.34 -17.64 5.87
C SER A 215 -13.29 -18.53 6.71
N GLN A 216 -13.64 -18.11 7.93
CA GLN A 216 -14.58 -18.86 8.80
C GLN A 216 -16.04 -18.63 8.42
N GLN A 217 -16.34 -17.58 7.65
CA GLN A 217 -17.71 -17.26 7.24
C GLN A 217 -17.86 -17.29 5.73
N TYR A 218 -19.04 -17.72 5.28
CA TYR A 218 -19.41 -17.76 3.88
C TYR A 218 -20.72 -16.98 3.67
N ARG A 219 -20.76 -16.22 2.57
CA ARG A 219 -22.01 -15.66 2.07
C ARG A 219 -22.63 -16.66 1.10
N LEU A 220 -23.86 -17.01 1.36
CA LEU A 220 -24.64 -17.83 0.44
C LEU A 220 -25.89 -17.08 -0.03
N VAL A 221 -26.26 -17.31 -1.30
CA VAL A 221 -27.49 -16.84 -1.91
C VAL A 221 -28.22 -18.06 -2.41
N THR A 222 -29.52 -18.13 -2.12
CA THR A 222 -30.38 -19.25 -2.52
C THR A 222 -31.46 -18.80 -3.48
N THR A 223 -32.21 -19.75 -4.03
CA THR A 223 -33.41 -19.45 -4.82
C THR A 223 -34.50 -18.78 -3.99
N ASP A 224 -34.56 -19.06 -2.67
CA ASP A 224 -35.45 -18.42 -1.71
C ASP A 224 -34.71 -18.24 -0.37
N ASN A 225 -34.14 -17.03 -0.17
CA ASN A 225 -33.39 -16.71 1.03
C ASN A 225 -34.27 -16.70 2.29
N GLN A 226 -35.56 -16.36 2.19
CA GLN A 226 -36.45 -16.33 3.37
C GLN A 226 -36.74 -17.73 3.87
N THR A 227 -37.07 -18.65 2.97
CA THR A 227 -37.26 -20.06 3.29
C THR A 227 -35.95 -20.67 3.82
N ALA A 228 -34.82 -20.36 3.21
CA ALA A 228 -33.50 -20.80 3.69
C ALA A 228 -33.24 -20.38 5.15
N ILE A 229 -33.49 -19.10 5.51
CA ILE A 229 -33.33 -18.62 6.88
C ILE A 229 -34.17 -19.45 7.84
N LYS A 230 -35.46 -19.64 7.56
CA LYS A 230 -36.38 -20.42 8.44
C LYS A 230 -35.89 -21.85 8.64
N LEU A 231 -35.50 -22.53 7.56
CA LEU A 231 -35.02 -23.91 7.60
C LEU A 231 -33.71 -24.06 8.40
N LEU A 232 -32.75 -23.17 8.15
CA LEU A 232 -31.45 -23.22 8.81
C LEU A 232 -31.56 -22.87 10.28
N THR A 233 -32.37 -21.88 10.65
CA THR A 233 -32.63 -21.50 12.05
C THR A 233 -33.36 -22.62 12.81
N ALA A 234 -34.36 -23.27 12.20
CA ALA A 234 -35.07 -24.42 12.77
C ALA A 234 -34.14 -25.61 13.02
N ASN A 235 -33.04 -25.74 12.29
CA ASN A 235 -32.00 -26.76 12.49
C ASN A 235 -30.83 -26.28 13.35
N SER A 236 -30.99 -25.22 14.14
CA SER A 236 -29.99 -24.65 15.05
C SER A 236 -28.71 -24.13 14.36
N ILE A 237 -28.80 -23.80 13.08
CA ILE A 237 -27.68 -23.18 12.34
C ILE A 237 -27.78 -21.67 12.49
N THR A 238 -26.70 -21.04 12.99
CA THR A 238 -26.62 -19.60 13.11
C THR A 238 -26.50 -18.95 11.71
N VAL A 239 -27.46 -18.08 11.40
CA VAL A 239 -27.53 -17.37 10.12
C VAL A 239 -27.61 -15.88 10.38
N ILE A 240 -26.80 -15.08 9.69
CA ILE A 240 -26.88 -13.63 9.71
C ILE A 240 -27.45 -13.17 8.37
N PRO A 241 -28.70 -12.69 8.32
CA PRO A 241 -29.30 -12.16 7.10
C PRO A 241 -28.58 -10.88 6.64
N THR A 242 -28.41 -10.72 5.31
CA THR A 242 -27.89 -9.51 4.67
C THR A 242 -28.80 -9.06 3.55
N SER A 243 -28.60 -7.86 3.02
CA SER A 243 -29.35 -7.38 1.85
C SER A 243 -29.15 -8.22 0.58
N THR A 244 -28.07 -8.99 0.51
CA THR A 244 -27.69 -9.74 -0.72
C THR A 244 -27.62 -11.25 -0.51
N GLY A 245 -27.99 -11.78 0.68
CA GLY A 245 -27.91 -13.20 0.99
C GLY A 245 -27.80 -13.47 2.48
N LEU A 246 -27.18 -14.58 2.84
CA LEU A 246 -27.04 -15.09 4.21
C LEU A 246 -25.56 -15.30 4.52
N ILE A 247 -25.12 -14.93 5.72
CA ILE A 247 -23.77 -15.28 6.21
C ILE A 247 -23.90 -16.48 7.16
N VAL A 248 -23.06 -17.48 6.95
CA VAL A 248 -23.02 -18.72 7.71
C VAL A 248 -21.59 -19.11 8.02
N ASN A 249 -21.38 -19.94 9.04
CA ASN A 249 -20.08 -20.46 9.39
C ASN A 249 -19.65 -21.59 8.43
N LYS A 250 -18.37 -21.66 8.13
CA LYS A 250 -17.75 -22.66 7.25
C LYS A 250 -18.08 -24.10 7.70
N ASP A 251 -18.03 -24.37 9.00
CA ASP A 251 -18.22 -25.70 9.56
C ASP A 251 -19.65 -26.24 9.34
N ALA A 252 -20.62 -25.34 9.17
CA ALA A 252 -22.00 -25.71 8.92
C ALA A 252 -22.33 -25.98 7.44
N LEU A 253 -21.41 -25.73 6.49
CA LEU A 253 -21.70 -25.77 5.05
C LEU A 253 -22.25 -27.12 4.56
N SER A 254 -21.68 -28.24 5.02
CA SER A 254 -22.12 -29.58 4.65
C SER A 254 -23.56 -29.84 5.12
N GLN A 255 -23.89 -29.44 6.35
CA GLN A 255 -25.24 -29.58 6.92
C GLN A 255 -26.21 -28.63 6.18
N ILE A 256 -25.81 -27.41 5.89
CA ILE A 256 -26.61 -26.44 5.14
C ILE A 256 -26.99 -27.01 3.77
N GLN A 257 -26.05 -27.57 3.04
CA GLN A 257 -26.32 -28.18 1.72
C GLN A 257 -27.35 -29.28 1.80
N GLN A 258 -27.25 -30.17 2.80
CA GLN A 258 -28.20 -31.25 2.97
C GLN A 258 -29.61 -30.75 3.28
N ILE A 259 -29.73 -29.74 4.19
CA ILE A 259 -31.01 -29.16 4.57
C ILE A 259 -31.68 -28.48 3.37
N LEU A 260 -30.95 -27.67 2.67
CA LEU A 260 -31.45 -26.92 1.51
C LEU A 260 -31.89 -27.89 0.38
N PHE A 261 -31.08 -28.90 0.09
CA PHE A 261 -31.39 -29.90 -0.94
C PHE A 261 -32.67 -30.66 -0.63
N LYS A 262 -32.86 -31.16 0.63
CA LYS A 262 -34.06 -31.86 1.06
C LYS A 262 -35.33 -31.03 0.91
N ASN A 263 -35.23 -29.72 1.02
CA ASN A 263 -36.34 -28.78 0.94
C ASN A 263 -36.46 -28.07 -0.40
N GLN A 264 -35.77 -28.55 -1.44
CA GLN A 264 -35.79 -28.00 -2.80
C GLN A 264 -35.41 -26.51 -2.89
N VAL A 265 -34.57 -26.04 -1.98
CA VAL A 265 -33.98 -24.70 -2.00
C VAL A 265 -32.55 -24.80 -2.56
N TRP A 266 -32.31 -24.16 -3.70
CA TRP A 266 -31.05 -24.31 -4.43
C TRP A 266 -30.09 -23.15 -4.13
N LEU A 267 -28.80 -23.48 -3.99
CA LEU A 267 -27.74 -22.47 -3.92
C LEU A 267 -27.56 -21.80 -5.30
N ARG A 268 -27.58 -20.48 -5.31
CA ARG A 268 -27.20 -19.65 -6.48
C ARG A 268 -25.74 -19.18 -6.38
N GLU A 269 -25.30 -18.88 -5.17
CA GLU A 269 -23.94 -18.39 -4.92
C GLU A 269 -23.45 -18.88 -3.56
N LEU A 270 -22.20 -19.28 -3.50
CA LEU A 270 -21.49 -19.60 -2.27
C LEU A 270 -20.06 -19.05 -2.36
N VAL A 271 -19.79 -17.99 -1.64
CA VAL A 271 -18.47 -17.30 -1.66
C VAL A 271 -17.98 -17.08 -0.23
N PRO A 272 -16.68 -17.12 0.01
CA PRO A 272 -16.13 -16.70 1.29
C PRO A 272 -16.57 -15.27 1.62
N ASN A 273 -17.09 -15.06 2.84
CA ASN A 273 -17.43 -13.74 3.35
C ASN A 273 -16.17 -13.07 3.90
N VAL A 274 -15.28 -12.69 2.99
CA VAL A 274 -14.05 -11.98 3.35
C VAL A 274 -14.34 -10.48 3.34
N PRO A 275 -14.20 -9.78 4.47
CA PRO A 275 -14.29 -8.32 4.47
C PRO A 275 -13.32 -7.74 3.46
N SER A 276 -13.73 -6.69 2.74
CA SER A 276 -12.81 -6.00 1.84
C SER A 276 -11.56 -5.54 2.61
N PHE A 277 -10.46 -5.40 1.92
CA PHE A 277 -9.20 -4.94 2.51
C PHE A 277 -9.40 -3.62 3.28
N GLU A 278 -10.19 -2.70 2.71
CA GLU A 278 -10.54 -1.44 3.35
C GLU A 278 -11.32 -1.65 4.66
N LYS A 279 -12.30 -2.56 4.67
CA LYS A 279 -13.07 -2.86 5.89
C LYS A 279 -12.18 -3.42 6.98
N LYS A 280 -11.24 -4.32 6.64
CA LYS A 280 -10.26 -4.85 7.59
C LYS A 280 -9.40 -3.76 8.21
N ILE A 281 -8.88 -2.83 7.38
CA ILE A 281 -8.10 -1.69 7.87
C ILE A 281 -8.94 -0.81 8.81
N ILE A 282 -10.19 -0.50 8.41
CA ILE A 282 -11.09 0.31 9.24
C ILE A 282 -11.34 -0.36 10.59
N THR A 283 -11.53 -1.68 10.62
CA THR A 283 -11.71 -2.46 11.86
C THR A 283 -10.48 -2.34 12.76
N VAL A 284 -9.28 -2.58 12.22
CA VAL A 284 -8.01 -2.45 12.96
C VAL A 284 -7.82 -1.03 13.53
N LEU A 285 -8.19 -0.01 12.74
CA LEU A 285 -8.10 1.39 13.18
C LEU A 285 -9.12 1.75 14.27
N LYS A 286 -10.31 1.12 14.28
CA LYS A 286 -11.37 1.35 15.29
C LYS A 286 -11.06 0.65 16.63
N GLU A 287 -10.69 -0.62 16.59
CA GLU A 287 -10.37 -1.41 17.79
C GLU A 287 -9.34 -0.74 18.71
N ARG A 288 -8.36 -0.04 18.11
CA ARG A 288 -7.37 0.71 18.89
C ARG A 288 -7.89 2.06 19.42
N ARG A 289 -8.86 2.69 18.78
CA ARG A 289 -9.48 3.92 19.32
C ARG A 289 -10.27 3.63 20.61
N GLU A 290 -10.96 2.49 20.66
CA GLU A 290 -11.71 2.06 21.83
C GLU A 290 -10.78 1.68 22.98
N ASN A 291 -9.68 1.00 22.70
CA ASN A 291 -8.67 0.64 23.71
C ASN A 291 -7.83 1.83 24.25
N SER A 292 -7.75 2.94 23.52
CA SER A 292 -7.05 4.16 23.97
C SER A 292 -7.96 5.13 24.73
N ASN A 293 -9.27 5.08 24.55
CA ASN A 293 -10.25 5.89 25.29
C ASN A 293 -10.72 5.25 26.61
N GLY A 294 -10.28 4.03 26.90
CA GLY A 294 -10.59 3.28 28.12
C GLY A 294 -9.49 3.33 29.21
N LYS A 295 -8.53 4.23 29.06
CA LYS A 295 -7.47 4.48 30.08
C LYS A 295 -7.52 5.93 30.61
#